data_6d982540b32260cf0ee08a02e5094628
#
_entry.id   6d982540b32260cf0ee08a02e5094628
#
_cell.length_a   1.000
_cell.length_b   1.000
_cell.length_c   1.000
_cell.angle_alpha   90.00
_cell.angle_beta   90.00
_cell.angle_gamma   90.00
#
_symmetry.space_group_name_H-M   'P 1'
#
loop_
_entity.id
_entity.type
_entity.pdbx_description
1 polymer ?
#
loop_
_entity_poly.entity_id
_entity_poly.type
_entity_poly.pdbx_seq_one_letter_code
_entity_poly.pdbx_strand_id
1 'polypeptide(L)'
;MSGHHLPIETIVVSANPSMIMSPTFLSQPIIHVSGLAERVEQLFQQHQQVYLSENDLRELSTHILKMHTPTQWTLDIKVDELKKGALCSHCHFDHVLRYTHGKWRCSNCQSIDNQSMLLALHDFRLMVGNNIKNAQFRDFFDIDSEKAAYHLLKKLKFEAIGENKNREYVIPTNLLE
;
A
#
# COMPACT_ATOMS: atom_id res chain seq x y z
N MET A 1 -8.31 3.71 35.81
CA MET A 1 -7.08 3.97 35.05
C MET A 1 -6.19 4.89 35.84
N SER A 2 -5.13 4.40 36.45
CA SER A 2 -4.11 5.21 37.06
C SER A 2 -3.44 6.05 36.00
N GLY A 3 -3.45 7.38 36.17
CA GLY A 3 -2.96 8.30 35.15
C GLY A 3 -1.44 8.23 35.00
N HIS A 4 -0.98 7.23 34.25
CA HIS A 4 0.42 7.16 33.84
C HIS A 4 0.68 8.22 32.77
N HIS A 5 1.55 9.16 33.08
CA HIS A 5 2.03 10.13 32.08
C HIS A 5 3.10 9.44 31.22
N LEU A 6 2.71 9.04 30.02
CA LEU A 6 3.65 8.45 29.07
C LEU A 6 4.41 9.57 28.35
N PRO A 7 5.74 9.50 28.22
CA PRO A 7 6.49 10.42 27.39
C PRO A 7 6.13 10.16 25.91
N ILE A 8 5.68 11.20 25.21
CA ILE A 8 5.37 11.14 23.80
C ILE A 8 6.36 12.03 23.07
N GLU A 9 7.18 11.43 22.22
CA GLU A 9 8.10 12.12 21.34
C GLU A 9 7.52 12.26 19.94
N THR A 10 7.66 13.43 19.35
CA THR A 10 7.17 13.72 18.00
C THR A 10 8.32 14.09 17.10
N ILE A 11 8.33 13.51 15.90
CA ILE A 11 9.37 13.75 14.89
C ILE A 11 8.70 14.00 13.55
N VAL A 12 9.09 15.06 12.85
CA VAL A 12 8.71 15.28 11.46
C VAL A 12 9.83 14.75 10.56
N VAL A 13 9.51 13.84 9.67
CA VAL A 13 10.48 13.20 8.79
C VAL A 13 10.25 13.63 7.35
N SER A 14 11.28 14.21 6.72
CA SER A 14 11.30 14.47 5.28
C SER A 14 11.85 13.26 4.52
N ALA A 15 11.07 12.73 3.59
CA ALA A 15 11.50 11.66 2.68
C ALA A 15 12.18 12.19 1.40
N ASN A 16 12.08 13.49 1.12
CA ASN A 16 12.69 14.09 -0.08
C ASN A 16 14.19 14.32 0.13
N PRO A 17 15.09 13.61 -0.59
CA PRO A 17 16.53 13.74 -0.42
C PRO A 17 17.08 15.12 -0.81
N SER A 18 16.35 15.87 -1.63
CA SER A 18 16.75 17.21 -2.10
C SER A 18 16.19 18.33 -1.22
N MET A 19 15.48 18.01 -0.14
CA MET A 19 14.91 19.02 0.74
C MET A 19 15.99 19.67 1.59
N ILE A 20 16.15 20.99 1.45
CA ILE A 20 17.01 21.79 2.33
C ILE A 20 16.19 22.14 3.58
N MET A 21 16.60 21.61 4.71
CA MET A 21 15.98 21.92 6.00
C MET A 21 16.69 23.09 6.66
N SER A 22 15.94 24.16 6.90
CA SER A 22 16.45 25.28 7.71
C SER A 22 16.15 25.02 9.19
N PRO A 23 17.07 25.20 10.12
CA PRO A 23 16.86 24.92 11.54
C PRO A 23 15.95 25.93 12.24
N THR A 24 15.16 26.67 11.52
CA THR A 24 14.46 27.84 12.02
C THR A 24 13.07 27.50 12.58
N PHE A 25 12.88 27.75 13.88
CA PHE A 25 11.60 28.07 14.55
C PHE A 25 10.53 27.00 14.74
N LEU A 26 10.78 25.73 14.50
CA LEU A 26 9.79 24.70 14.80
C LEU A 26 10.05 24.08 16.17
N SER A 27 9.02 24.05 16.99
CA SER A 27 9.05 23.40 18.31
C SER A 27 9.26 21.88 18.24
N GLN A 28 9.22 21.30 17.04
CA GLN A 28 9.38 19.87 16.79
C GLN A 28 10.63 19.63 15.92
N PRO A 29 11.41 18.58 16.23
CA PRO A 29 12.58 18.23 15.41
C PRO A 29 12.14 17.74 14.04
N ILE A 30 12.65 18.39 12.99
CA ILE A 30 12.54 17.92 11.62
C ILE A 30 13.82 17.23 11.26
N ILE A 31 13.75 16.01 10.75
CA ILE A 31 14.92 15.24 10.34
C ILE A 31 14.75 14.70 8.92
N HIS A 32 15.82 14.41 8.26
CA HIS A 32 15.82 13.67 7.01
C HIS A 32 15.62 12.18 7.29
N VAL A 33 14.96 11.45 6.37
CA VAL A 33 14.71 10.01 6.52
C VAL A 33 15.98 9.20 6.80
N SER A 34 17.13 9.61 6.26
CA SER A 34 18.42 8.97 6.50
C SER A 34 18.89 9.06 7.97
N GLY A 35 18.44 10.05 8.72
CA GLY A 35 18.76 10.23 10.14
C GLY A 35 17.74 9.61 11.09
N LEU A 36 16.64 9.00 10.56
CA LEU A 36 15.57 8.49 11.40
C LEU A 36 16.02 7.36 12.32
N ALA A 37 16.80 6.41 11.80
CA ALA A 37 17.27 5.26 12.57
C ALA A 37 18.14 5.70 13.77
N GLU A 38 19.06 6.62 13.55
CA GLU A 38 19.92 7.18 14.60
C GLU A 38 19.09 7.93 15.65
N ARG A 39 18.09 8.71 15.21
CA ARG A 39 17.23 9.44 16.13
C ARG A 39 16.37 8.51 16.98
N VAL A 40 15.84 7.45 16.42
CA VAL A 40 15.09 6.43 17.15
C VAL A 40 15.96 5.74 18.20
N GLU A 41 17.21 5.40 17.84
CA GLU A 41 18.18 4.81 18.77
C GLU A 41 18.48 5.75 19.96
N GLN A 42 18.70 7.05 19.68
CA GLN A 42 18.88 8.05 20.73
C GLN A 42 17.67 8.12 21.68
N LEU A 43 16.45 8.07 21.16
CA LEU A 43 15.24 8.07 21.98
C LEU A 43 15.14 6.81 22.84
N PHE A 44 15.49 5.64 22.32
CA PHE A 44 15.56 4.40 23.10
C PHE A 44 16.57 4.51 24.25
N GLN A 45 17.72 5.14 24.02
CA GLN A 45 18.72 5.35 25.06
C GLN A 45 18.26 6.36 26.13
N GLN A 46 17.47 7.37 25.74
CA GLN A 46 16.91 8.37 26.67
C GLN A 46 15.77 7.83 27.54
N HIS A 47 14.95 6.91 26.97
CA HIS A 47 13.75 6.38 27.60
C HIS A 47 13.90 4.91 27.99
N GLN A 48 14.85 4.60 28.86
CA GLN A 48 15.08 3.22 29.32
C GLN A 48 14.14 2.79 30.47
N GLN A 49 13.42 3.74 31.06
CA GLN A 49 12.50 3.44 32.14
C GLN A 49 11.25 2.69 31.60
N VAL A 50 10.87 1.62 32.29
CA VAL A 50 9.60 0.92 32.00
C VAL A 50 8.45 1.72 32.59
N TYR A 51 7.58 2.27 31.73
CA TYR A 51 6.43 3.09 32.11
C TYR A 51 5.13 2.27 32.24
N LEU A 52 5.04 1.16 31.54
CA LEU A 52 3.85 0.30 31.50
C LEU A 52 4.21 -1.12 31.87
N SER A 53 3.34 -1.79 32.62
CA SER A 53 3.38 -3.24 32.79
C SER A 53 2.94 -3.91 31.47
N GLU A 54 3.23 -5.23 31.31
CA GLU A 54 2.74 -5.98 30.15
C GLU A 54 1.21 -5.96 30.02
N ASN A 55 0.50 -5.97 31.14
CA ASN A 55 -0.96 -5.90 31.14
C ASN A 55 -1.46 -4.53 30.67
N ASP A 56 -0.88 -3.44 31.17
CA ASP A 56 -1.23 -2.09 30.72
C ASP A 56 -0.94 -1.89 29.23
N LEU A 57 0.17 -2.46 28.73
CA LEU A 57 0.52 -2.40 27.32
C LEU A 57 -0.50 -3.17 26.45
N ARG A 58 -0.96 -4.32 26.90
CA ARG A 58 -2.01 -5.11 26.21
C ARG A 58 -3.35 -4.36 26.22
N GLU A 59 -3.73 -3.77 27.34
CA GLU A 59 -4.95 -2.95 27.42
C GLU A 59 -4.87 -1.75 26.49
N LEU A 60 -3.75 -1.03 26.49
CA LEU A 60 -3.53 0.13 25.62
C LEU A 60 -3.60 -0.25 24.13
N SER A 61 -2.90 -1.31 23.73
CA SER A 61 -2.92 -1.79 22.34
C SER A 61 -4.32 -2.22 21.90
N THR A 62 -5.05 -2.92 22.77
CA THR A 62 -6.45 -3.31 22.51
C THR A 62 -7.35 -2.08 22.37
N HIS A 63 -7.12 -1.06 23.19
CA HIS A 63 -7.89 0.17 23.14
C HIS A 63 -7.61 0.97 21.85
N ILE A 64 -6.35 1.09 21.46
CA ILE A 64 -5.94 1.71 20.19
C ILE A 64 -6.59 1.00 19.00
N LEU A 65 -6.55 -0.34 18.97
CA LEU A 65 -7.18 -1.13 17.92
C LEU A 65 -8.70 -0.93 17.85
N LYS A 66 -9.37 -0.83 18.99
CA LYS A 66 -10.82 -0.56 19.05
C LYS A 66 -11.18 0.85 18.58
N MET A 67 -10.31 1.82 18.83
CA MET A 67 -10.52 3.21 18.41
C MET A 67 -10.09 3.44 16.95
N HIS A 68 -9.34 2.49 16.37
CA HIS A 68 -8.90 2.61 14.99
C HIS A 68 -10.10 2.53 14.04
N THR A 69 -10.37 3.62 13.38
CA THR A 69 -11.36 3.68 12.29
C THR A 69 -10.58 3.71 10.98
N PRO A 70 -10.65 2.63 10.17
CA PRO A 70 -10.00 2.63 8.87
C PRO A 70 -10.57 3.77 8.02
N THR A 71 -9.74 4.74 7.70
CA THR A 71 -10.14 5.78 6.75
C THR A 71 -10.04 5.19 5.35
N GLN A 72 -11.18 5.01 4.69
CA GLN A 72 -11.18 4.69 3.27
C GLN A 72 -10.82 5.96 2.50
N TRP A 73 -9.58 6.05 2.06
CA TRP A 73 -9.15 7.09 1.13
C TRP A 73 -9.67 6.70 -0.24
N THR A 74 -10.68 7.39 -0.72
CA THR A 74 -11.04 7.36 -2.14
C THR A 74 -10.31 8.52 -2.80
N LEU A 75 -9.26 8.22 -3.50
CA LEU A 75 -8.65 9.19 -4.39
C LEU A 75 -9.53 9.25 -5.64
N ASP A 76 -10.04 10.42 -5.98
CA ASP A 76 -10.79 10.63 -7.23
C ASP A 76 -9.79 10.78 -8.40
N ILE A 77 -9.07 9.70 -8.65
CA ILE A 77 -8.10 9.61 -9.74
C ILE A 77 -8.75 8.90 -10.91
N LYS A 78 -8.70 9.52 -12.07
CA LYS A 78 -9.17 8.89 -13.31
C LYS A 78 -8.19 7.78 -13.72
N VAL A 79 -8.74 6.67 -14.22
CA VAL A 79 -7.95 5.48 -14.61
C VAL A 79 -6.92 5.80 -15.70
N ASP A 80 -7.21 6.76 -16.56
CA ASP A 80 -6.32 7.22 -17.64
C ASP A 80 -5.12 8.04 -17.14
N GLU A 81 -5.19 8.57 -15.91
CA GLU A 81 -4.09 9.29 -15.25
C GLU A 81 -3.12 8.35 -14.53
N LEU A 82 -3.46 7.06 -14.38
CA LEU A 82 -2.64 6.08 -13.69
C LEU A 82 -1.56 5.48 -14.61
N LYS A 83 -0.41 5.16 -14.03
CA LYS A 83 0.55 4.27 -14.69
C LYS A 83 -0.05 2.87 -14.73
N LYS A 84 -0.45 2.43 -15.92
CA LYS A 84 -1.15 1.16 -16.13
C LYS A 84 -0.22 -0.04 -16.03
N GLY A 85 -0.74 -1.15 -15.54
CA GLY A 85 -0.09 -2.45 -15.51
C GLY A 85 0.58 -2.81 -14.20
N ALA A 86 1.03 -4.06 -14.10
CA ALA A 86 1.83 -4.55 -12.98
C ALA A 86 3.29 -4.12 -13.16
N LEU A 87 3.87 -3.52 -12.15
CA LEU A 87 5.25 -3.02 -12.18
C LEU A 87 6.24 -4.11 -11.72
N CYS A 88 7.40 -4.18 -12.34
CA CYS A 88 8.41 -5.18 -12.03
C CYS A 88 9.20 -4.80 -10.78
N SER A 89 9.13 -5.63 -9.73
CA SER A 89 9.89 -5.44 -8.49
C SER A 89 11.40 -5.55 -8.69
N HIS A 90 11.87 -6.40 -9.63
CA HIS A 90 13.29 -6.58 -9.96
C HIS A 90 13.89 -5.38 -10.69
N CYS A 91 13.06 -4.54 -11.31
CA CYS A 91 13.48 -3.32 -11.99
C CYS A 91 13.12 -2.07 -11.18
N HIS A 92 13.04 -2.16 -9.86
CA HIS A 92 12.68 -1.04 -8.99
C HIS A 92 11.39 -0.31 -9.40
N PHE A 93 10.42 -1.06 -9.95
CA PHE A 93 9.12 -0.57 -10.43
C PHE A 93 9.16 0.39 -11.64
N ASP A 94 10.28 0.43 -12.38
CA ASP A 94 10.42 1.27 -13.57
C ASP A 94 9.78 0.66 -14.82
N HIS A 95 9.71 -0.67 -14.90
CA HIS A 95 9.23 -1.40 -16.07
C HIS A 95 7.95 -2.19 -15.78
N VAL A 96 7.07 -2.26 -16.77
CA VAL A 96 5.80 -2.97 -16.70
C VAL A 96 5.97 -4.44 -17.08
N LEU A 97 5.28 -5.31 -16.36
CA LEU A 97 5.11 -6.72 -16.70
C LEU A 97 3.99 -6.87 -17.73
N ARG A 98 4.23 -7.67 -18.76
CA ARG A 98 3.21 -8.03 -19.75
C ARG A 98 2.72 -9.45 -19.55
N TYR A 99 1.42 -9.66 -19.74
CA TYR A 99 0.82 -10.97 -19.65
C TYR A 99 0.99 -11.73 -20.96
N THR A 100 1.87 -12.73 -20.95
CA THR A 100 2.16 -13.55 -22.14
C THR A 100 2.21 -15.03 -21.76
N HIS A 101 1.53 -15.88 -22.54
CA HIS A 101 1.51 -17.35 -22.32
C HIS A 101 1.19 -17.76 -20.88
N GLY A 102 0.23 -17.09 -20.25
CA GLY A 102 -0.21 -17.44 -18.90
C GLY A 102 0.65 -16.91 -17.76
N LYS A 103 1.66 -16.08 -18.03
CA LYS A 103 2.63 -15.56 -17.06
C LYS A 103 2.83 -14.08 -17.22
N TRP A 104 3.10 -13.40 -16.11
CA TRP A 104 3.51 -12.01 -16.06
C TRP A 104 5.02 -11.91 -16.22
N ARG A 105 5.49 -11.34 -17.32
CA ARG A 105 6.91 -11.25 -17.68
C ARG A 105 7.33 -9.80 -17.86
N CYS A 106 8.45 -9.43 -17.26
CA CYS A 106 9.03 -8.10 -17.45
C CYS A 106 9.61 -7.95 -18.87
N SER A 107 9.30 -6.83 -19.51
CA SER A 107 9.83 -6.51 -20.86
C SER A 107 11.33 -6.23 -20.85
N ASN A 108 11.89 -5.80 -19.71
CA ASN A 108 13.30 -5.47 -19.57
C ASN A 108 14.15 -6.65 -19.05
N CYS A 109 13.93 -7.08 -17.81
CA CYS A 109 14.76 -8.11 -17.17
C CYS A 109 14.28 -9.55 -17.41
N GLN A 110 13.16 -9.77 -18.11
CA GLN A 110 12.57 -11.06 -18.41
C GLN A 110 12.11 -11.86 -17.16
N SER A 111 12.20 -11.31 -15.97
CA SER A 111 11.70 -11.94 -14.77
C SER A 111 10.20 -12.23 -14.88
N ILE A 112 9.77 -13.31 -14.22
CA ILE A 112 8.36 -13.70 -14.12
C ILE A 112 7.91 -13.43 -12.70
N ASP A 113 6.89 -12.58 -12.54
CA ASP A 113 6.35 -12.24 -11.23
C ASP A 113 4.82 -12.11 -11.30
N ASN A 114 4.13 -13.10 -10.78
CA ASN A 114 2.67 -13.10 -10.73
C ASN A 114 2.13 -12.31 -9.53
N GLN A 115 2.96 -12.05 -8.53
CA GLN A 115 2.59 -11.30 -7.32
C GLN A 115 2.41 -9.81 -7.63
N SER A 116 3.22 -9.26 -8.53
CA SER A 116 3.10 -7.87 -8.97
C SER A 116 1.73 -7.51 -9.54
N MET A 117 1.01 -8.49 -10.13
CA MET A 117 -0.37 -8.27 -10.57
C MET A 117 -1.32 -8.05 -9.38
N LEU A 118 -1.14 -8.78 -8.28
CA LEU A 118 -1.96 -8.62 -7.07
C LEU A 118 -1.69 -7.28 -6.40
N LEU A 119 -0.41 -6.85 -6.35
CA LEU A 119 -0.04 -5.52 -5.87
C LEU A 119 -0.70 -4.43 -6.71
N ALA A 120 -0.64 -4.53 -8.03
CA ALA A 120 -1.29 -3.57 -8.92
C ALA A 120 -2.82 -3.54 -8.77
N LEU A 121 -3.48 -4.68 -8.51
CA LEU A 121 -4.91 -4.72 -8.18
C LEU A 121 -5.22 -4.09 -6.83
N HIS A 122 -4.37 -4.28 -5.84
CA HIS A 122 -4.49 -3.61 -4.56
C HIS A 122 -4.40 -2.09 -4.72
N ASP A 123 -3.43 -1.61 -5.49
CA ASP A 123 -3.28 -0.17 -5.78
C ASP A 123 -4.49 0.36 -6.57
N PHE A 124 -4.97 -0.38 -7.58
CA PHE A 124 -6.20 -0.04 -8.30
C PHE A 124 -7.38 0.11 -7.33
N ARG A 125 -7.53 -0.81 -6.39
CA ARG A 125 -8.59 -0.75 -5.38
C ARG A 125 -8.52 0.52 -4.52
N LEU A 126 -7.32 0.93 -4.13
CA LEU A 126 -7.11 2.13 -3.30
C LEU A 126 -7.32 3.42 -4.09
N MET A 127 -6.95 3.45 -5.36
CA MET A 127 -6.94 4.66 -6.18
C MET A 127 -8.23 4.86 -6.99
N VAL A 128 -8.86 3.77 -7.44
CA VAL A 128 -10.00 3.83 -8.37
C VAL A 128 -11.29 3.32 -7.71
N GLY A 129 -11.19 2.22 -6.96
CA GLY A 129 -12.34 1.64 -6.27
C GLY A 129 -12.29 0.12 -6.16
N ASN A 130 -13.21 -0.40 -5.35
CA ASN A 130 -13.22 -1.81 -4.98
C ASN A 130 -13.69 -2.75 -6.10
N ASN A 131 -14.33 -2.23 -7.14
CA ASN A 131 -14.93 -3.04 -8.20
C ASN A 131 -14.18 -2.84 -9.52
N ILE A 132 -13.99 -3.94 -10.25
CA ILE A 132 -13.35 -3.90 -11.56
C ILE A 132 -14.15 -4.72 -12.58
N LYS A 133 -14.43 -4.12 -13.75
CA LYS A 133 -15.02 -4.81 -14.90
C LYS A 133 -13.94 -5.47 -15.76
N ASN A 134 -14.34 -6.50 -16.54
CA ASN A 134 -13.41 -7.13 -17.48
C ASN A 134 -12.73 -6.11 -18.43
N ALA A 135 -13.49 -5.15 -18.95
CA ALA A 135 -12.96 -4.10 -19.82
C ALA A 135 -11.92 -3.22 -19.13
N GLN A 136 -12.20 -2.81 -17.88
CA GLN A 136 -11.25 -2.02 -17.07
C GLN A 136 -9.99 -2.84 -16.72
N PHE A 137 -10.16 -4.12 -16.38
CA PHE A 137 -9.04 -5.03 -16.12
C PHE A 137 -8.13 -5.16 -17.36
N ARG A 138 -8.72 -5.32 -18.54
CA ARG A 138 -7.96 -5.38 -19.81
C ARG A 138 -7.21 -4.09 -20.08
N ASP A 139 -7.89 -2.97 -19.97
CA ASP A 139 -7.31 -1.65 -20.20
C ASP A 139 -6.17 -1.37 -19.22
N PHE A 140 -6.37 -1.67 -17.94
CA PHE A 140 -5.36 -1.43 -16.90
C PHE A 140 -4.12 -2.33 -17.05
N PHE A 141 -4.29 -3.58 -17.47
CA PHE A 141 -3.19 -4.55 -17.61
C PHE A 141 -2.67 -4.73 -19.03
N ASP A 142 -3.15 -3.96 -19.99
CA ASP A 142 -2.77 -4.06 -21.43
C ASP A 142 -2.98 -5.49 -21.95
N ILE A 143 -4.19 -6.05 -21.73
CA ILE A 143 -4.56 -7.39 -22.17
C ILE A 143 -5.56 -7.30 -23.31
N ASP A 144 -5.16 -7.64 -24.54
CA ASP A 144 -6.03 -7.57 -25.72
C ASP A 144 -7.21 -8.56 -25.64
N SER A 145 -6.94 -9.76 -25.14
CA SER A 145 -7.90 -10.86 -25.16
C SER A 145 -8.90 -10.78 -24.00
N GLU A 146 -10.18 -10.56 -24.33
CA GLU A 146 -11.30 -10.62 -23.39
C GLU A 146 -11.37 -11.96 -22.68
N LYS A 147 -11.13 -13.05 -23.40
CA LYS A 147 -11.15 -14.41 -22.87
C LYS A 147 -9.99 -14.63 -21.88
N ALA A 148 -8.80 -14.12 -22.16
CA ALA A 148 -7.66 -14.23 -21.26
C ALA A 148 -7.93 -13.47 -19.95
N ALA A 149 -8.44 -12.24 -20.04
CA ALA A 149 -8.84 -11.44 -18.86
C ALA A 149 -9.93 -12.13 -18.03
N TYR A 150 -10.94 -12.69 -18.69
CA TYR A 150 -11.99 -13.46 -18.02
C TYR A 150 -11.43 -14.66 -17.24
N HIS A 151 -10.52 -15.42 -17.85
CA HIS A 151 -9.89 -16.57 -17.18
C HIS A 151 -9.01 -16.13 -15.99
N LEU A 152 -8.30 -15.01 -16.10
CA LEU A 152 -7.53 -14.45 -15.00
C LEU A 152 -8.45 -14.05 -13.82
N LEU A 153 -9.49 -13.27 -14.08
CA LEU A 153 -10.47 -12.84 -13.07
C LEU A 153 -11.15 -14.03 -12.40
N LYS A 154 -11.50 -15.06 -13.20
CA LYS A 154 -12.05 -16.31 -12.66
C LYS A 154 -11.06 -17.06 -11.77
N LYS A 155 -9.77 -17.08 -12.14
CA LYS A 155 -8.70 -17.72 -11.35
C LYS A 155 -8.48 -17.02 -10.02
N LEU A 156 -8.68 -15.71 -9.95
CA LEU A 156 -8.58 -14.91 -8.72
C LEU A 156 -9.72 -15.21 -7.72
N LYS A 157 -10.79 -15.87 -8.17
CA LYS A 157 -11.96 -16.24 -7.33
C LYS A 157 -12.61 -15.05 -6.63
N PHE A 158 -12.54 -13.87 -7.22
CA PHE A 158 -13.21 -12.70 -6.68
C PHE A 158 -14.72 -12.87 -6.72
N GLU A 159 -15.41 -12.30 -5.74
CA GLU A 159 -16.85 -12.19 -5.76
C GLU A 159 -17.29 -11.42 -7.00
N ALA A 160 -18.31 -11.93 -7.71
CA ALA A 160 -18.84 -11.30 -8.90
C ALA A 160 -20.23 -10.74 -8.60
N ILE A 161 -20.43 -9.46 -8.91
CA ILE A 161 -21.71 -8.76 -8.80
C ILE A 161 -22.24 -8.46 -10.19
N GLY A 162 -23.53 -8.67 -10.40
CA GLY A 162 -24.19 -8.44 -11.69
C GLY A 162 -23.94 -9.55 -12.71
N GLU A 163 -24.55 -9.39 -13.89
CA GLU A 163 -24.52 -10.39 -14.95
C GLU A 163 -24.07 -9.81 -16.29
N ASN A 164 -23.55 -10.67 -17.14
CA ASN A 164 -23.18 -10.34 -18.51
C ASN A 164 -22.26 -9.11 -18.63
N LYS A 165 -22.66 -8.09 -19.38
CA LYS A 165 -21.90 -6.85 -19.61
C LYS A 165 -21.74 -5.99 -18.36
N ASN A 166 -22.64 -6.16 -17.38
CA ASN A 166 -22.62 -5.41 -16.11
C ASN A 166 -21.90 -6.15 -14.99
N ARG A 167 -21.27 -7.29 -15.29
CA ARG A 167 -20.51 -8.05 -14.30
C ARG A 167 -19.28 -7.28 -13.83
N GLU A 168 -19.20 -7.10 -12.53
CA GLU A 168 -18.08 -6.52 -11.81
C GLU A 168 -17.50 -7.56 -10.85
N TYR A 169 -16.21 -7.45 -10.60
CA TYR A 169 -15.48 -8.30 -9.66
C TYR A 169 -15.01 -7.46 -8.49
N VAL A 170 -15.33 -7.89 -7.27
CA VAL A 170 -14.98 -7.19 -6.03
C VAL A 170 -13.55 -7.55 -5.66
N ILE A 171 -12.67 -6.58 -5.63
CA ILE A 171 -11.28 -6.77 -5.19
C ILE A 171 -11.26 -6.80 -3.66
N PRO A 172 -10.85 -7.91 -3.03
CA PRO A 172 -10.90 -8.05 -1.58
C PRO A 172 -9.91 -7.11 -0.88
N THR A 173 -10.23 -6.74 0.36
CA THR A 173 -9.36 -5.86 1.19
C THR A 173 -8.08 -6.55 1.64
N ASN A 174 -8.13 -7.86 1.82
CA ASN A 174 -7.02 -8.72 2.26
C ASN A 174 -6.32 -9.44 1.08
N LEU A 175 -6.25 -8.79 -0.08
CA LEU A 175 -5.71 -9.38 -1.32
C LEU A 175 -4.23 -9.82 -1.20
N LEU A 176 -3.47 -9.23 -0.29
CA LEU A 176 -2.03 -9.44 -0.10
C LEU A 176 -1.70 -10.29 1.15
N GLU A 177 -2.71 -10.70 1.90
CA GLU A 177 -2.58 -11.62 3.03
C GLU A 177 -2.58 -13.08 2.54
#